data_8e88afd39f990fe96020526ae32b3631
#
_entry.id   8e88afd39f990fe96020526ae32b3631
#
_cell.length_a   1.000
_cell.length_b   1.000
_cell.length_c   1.000
_cell.angle_alpha   90.00
_cell.angle_beta   90.00
_cell.angle_gamma   90.00
#
_symmetry.space_group_name_H-M   'P 1'
#
loop_
_entity.id
_entity.type
_entity.pdbx_description
1 polymer ?
#
loop_
_entity_poly.entity_id
_entity_poly.type
_entity_poly.pdbx_seq_one_letter_code
_entity_poly.pdbx_strand_id
1 'polypeptide(L)'
;MSIRKATLDDANAIKQLLKQLDYPPGNFVRKKMSVVMNNPNAFLLVHEEAGTVNGFLQLDFVPQVALRGDFARISYFAVDQQARSKGIGLALEQYVVKLAKKRKCDRIEVHCHERRKAAHRFYYRQGYKEVPKYLVKPVG
;
A
#
# COMPACT_ATOMS: atom_id res chain seq x y z
N MET A 1 1.44 8.68 17.37
CA MET A 1 1.52 7.64 16.32
C MET A 1 0.14 7.43 15.71
N SER A 2 -0.01 7.69 14.44
CA SER A 2 -1.33 7.59 13.84
C SER A 2 -1.28 7.20 12.36
N ILE A 3 -2.34 6.52 11.93
CA ILE A 3 -2.61 6.25 10.53
C ILE A 3 -3.75 7.16 10.11
N ARG A 4 -3.57 7.85 9.00
CA ARG A 4 -4.59 8.77 8.47
C ARG A 4 -4.56 8.76 6.95
N LYS A 5 -5.59 9.33 6.36
CA LYS A 5 -5.58 9.58 4.91
C LYS A 5 -4.51 10.62 4.58
N ALA A 6 -3.85 10.41 3.46
CA ALA A 6 -2.85 11.36 2.98
C ALA A 6 -3.48 12.67 2.55
N THR A 7 -2.71 13.74 2.62
CA THR A 7 -3.03 15.02 2.00
C THR A 7 -1.94 15.35 0.99
N LEU A 8 -2.15 16.37 0.17
CA LEU A 8 -1.13 16.76 -0.81
C LEU A 8 0.16 17.26 -0.15
N ASP A 9 0.08 17.68 1.11
CA ASP A 9 1.27 18.06 1.88
C ASP A 9 2.19 16.88 2.14
N ASP A 10 1.70 15.64 1.99
CA ASP A 10 2.50 14.44 2.18
C ASP A 10 3.27 14.03 0.92
N ALA A 11 3.16 14.78 -0.17
CA ALA A 11 3.74 14.39 -1.46
C ALA A 11 5.25 14.15 -1.38
N ASN A 12 5.99 15.04 -0.71
CA ASN A 12 7.44 14.89 -0.61
C ASN A 12 7.83 13.64 0.19
N ALA A 13 7.13 13.38 1.28
CA ALA A 13 7.38 12.18 2.09
C ALA A 13 7.10 10.92 1.27
N ILE A 14 6.00 10.89 0.53
CA ILE A 14 5.65 9.75 -0.32
C ILE A 14 6.69 9.54 -1.43
N LYS A 15 7.18 10.62 -2.04
CA LYS A 15 8.25 10.53 -3.04
C LYS A 15 9.50 9.87 -2.46
N GLN A 16 9.89 10.24 -1.25
CA GLN A 16 11.06 9.65 -0.61
C GLN A 16 10.84 8.16 -0.31
N LEU A 17 9.66 7.78 0.13
CA LEU A 17 9.34 6.38 0.38
C LEU A 17 9.30 5.57 -0.92
N LEU A 18 8.77 6.13 -2.00
CA LEU A 18 8.79 5.48 -3.32
C LEU A 18 10.22 5.27 -3.81
N LYS A 19 11.10 6.23 -3.57
CA LYS A 19 12.52 6.10 -3.94
C LYS A 19 13.15 4.91 -3.23
N GLN A 20 12.80 4.65 -1.99
CA GLN A 20 13.28 3.48 -1.24
C GLN A 20 12.75 2.16 -1.83
N LEU A 21 11.68 2.19 -2.61
CA LEU A 21 11.15 1.03 -3.34
C LEU A 21 11.69 0.94 -4.78
N ASP A 22 12.71 1.72 -5.10
CA ASP A 22 13.33 1.79 -6.44
C ASP A 22 12.42 2.42 -7.50
N TYR A 23 11.47 3.25 -7.10
CA TYR A 23 10.71 4.07 -8.04
C TYR A 23 11.35 5.45 -8.12
N PRO A 24 11.82 5.88 -9.28
CA PRO A 24 12.41 7.20 -9.41
C PRO A 24 11.40 8.29 -9.11
N PRO A 25 11.78 9.33 -8.36
CA PRO A 25 10.86 10.42 -8.08
C PRO A 25 10.46 11.14 -9.36
N GLY A 26 9.13 11.29 -9.57
CA GLY A 26 8.59 11.97 -10.72
C GLY A 26 7.77 13.18 -10.32
N ASN A 27 7.66 14.14 -11.24
CA ASN A 27 6.85 15.33 -11.01
C ASN A 27 5.34 15.07 -11.11
N PHE A 28 4.95 13.84 -11.46
CA PHE A 28 3.55 13.44 -11.56
C PHE A 28 2.95 12.93 -10.25
N VAL A 29 3.77 12.69 -9.21
CA VAL A 29 3.30 12.02 -7.98
C VAL A 29 2.17 12.80 -7.31
N ARG A 30 2.32 14.11 -7.17
CA ARG A 30 1.29 14.96 -6.54
C ARG A 30 -0.04 14.88 -7.27
N LYS A 31 0.00 14.94 -8.61
CA LYS A 31 -1.20 14.83 -9.44
C LYS A 31 -1.85 13.45 -9.30
N LYS A 32 -1.03 12.39 -9.30
CA LYS A 32 -1.54 11.02 -9.14
C LYS A 32 -2.13 10.81 -7.74
N MET A 33 -1.52 11.40 -6.72
CA MET A 33 -2.09 11.37 -5.37
C MET A 33 -3.51 11.94 -5.38
N SER A 34 -3.71 13.07 -6.06
CA SER A 34 -5.03 13.69 -6.15
C SER A 34 -6.04 12.74 -6.79
N VAL A 35 -5.65 12.06 -7.86
CA VAL A 35 -6.53 11.07 -8.52
C VAL A 35 -6.92 9.94 -7.57
N VAL A 36 -5.94 9.37 -6.88
CA VAL A 36 -6.18 8.27 -5.92
C VAL A 36 -7.05 8.76 -4.76
N MET A 37 -6.74 9.92 -4.21
CA MET A 37 -7.44 10.48 -3.06
C MET A 37 -8.91 10.80 -3.37
N ASN A 38 -9.24 11.12 -4.61
CA ASN A 38 -10.60 11.41 -5.05
C ASN A 38 -11.37 10.17 -5.53
N ASN A 39 -10.73 9.01 -5.55
CA ASN A 39 -11.36 7.77 -5.96
C ASN A 39 -12.07 7.14 -4.76
N PRO A 40 -13.42 6.97 -4.80
CA PRO A 40 -14.16 6.38 -3.67
C PRO A 40 -13.81 4.90 -3.43
N ASN A 41 -13.15 4.25 -4.38
CA ASN A 41 -12.71 2.86 -4.27
C ASN A 41 -11.23 2.74 -3.95
N ALA A 42 -10.62 3.78 -3.39
CA ALA A 42 -9.22 3.76 -3.03
C ALA A 42 -8.97 4.47 -1.72
N PHE A 43 -7.91 4.08 -1.04
CA PHE A 43 -7.37 4.78 0.13
C PHE A 43 -5.88 5.02 -0.10
N LEU A 44 -5.45 6.23 0.15
CA LEU A 44 -4.03 6.55 0.27
C LEU A 44 -3.78 6.90 1.73
N LEU A 45 -3.05 6.03 2.40
CA LEU A 45 -2.83 6.09 3.86
C LEU A 45 -1.40 6.44 4.16
N VAL A 46 -1.18 7.20 5.21
CA VAL A 46 0.15 7.46 5.74
C VAL A 46 0.18 7.12 7.22
N HIS A 47 1.35 6.72 7.68
CA HIS A 47 1.66 6.53 9.09
C HIS A 47 2.52 7.70 9.53
N GLU A 48 2.08 8.40 10.57
CA GLU A 48 2.74 9.60 11.06
C GLU A 48 3.10 9.44 12.53
N GLU A 49 4.30 9.87 12.88
CA GLU A 49 4.78 9.87 14.25
C GLU A 49 5.56 11.16 14.50
N ALA A 50 5.19 11.90 15.52
CA ALA A 50 5.84 13.16 15.87
C ALA A 50 6.00 14.13 14.69
N GLY A 51 4.96 14.23 13.86
CA GLY A 51 4.96 15.13 12.71
C GLY A 51 5.69 14.61 11.48
N THR A 52 6.25 13.41 11.54
CA THR A 52 7.00 12.81 10.42
C THR A 52 6.23 11.62 9.83
N VAL A 53 6.02 11.65 8.53
CA VAL A 53 5.44 10.52 7.79
C VAL A 53 6.55 9.50 7.54
N ASN A 54 6.40 8.31 8.08
CA ASN A 54 7.40 7.24 8.00
C ASN A 54 6.88 5.96 7.36
N GLY A 55 5.67 5.99 6.80
CA GLY A 55 5.11 4.89 6.04
C GLY A 55 3.95 5.35 5.20
N PHE A 56 3.68 4.66 4.09
CA PHE A 56 2.48 4.91 3.31
C PHE A 56 2.00 3.62 2.66
N LEU A 57 0.73 3.62 2.29
CA LEU A 57 0.10 2.48 1.64
C LEU A 57 -1.01 2.96 0.72
N GLN A 58 -1.04 2.45 -0.49
CA GLN A 58 -2.16 2.63 -1.40
C GLN A 58 -2.96 1.35 -1.46
N LEU A 59 -4.25 1.45 -1.15
CA LEU A 59 -5.20 0.34 -1.19
C LEU A 59 -6.25 0.63 -2.23
N ASP A 60 -6.48 -0.32 -3.13
CA ASP A 60 -7.51 -0.21 -4.16
C ASP A 60 -8.52 -1.34 -3.99
N PHE A 61 -9.81 -0.99 -3.99
CA PHE A 61 -10.88 -1.97 -3.98
C PHE A 61 -11.29 -2.26 -5.42
N VAL A 62 -11.20 -3.52 -5.82
CA VAL A 62 -11.40 -3.93 -7.21
C VAL A 62 -12.62 -4.83 -7.29
N PRO A 63 -13.72 -4.35 -7.90
CA PRO A 63 -14.93 -5.18 -8.06
C PRO A 63 -14.64 -6.44 -8.88
N GLN A 64 -15.32 -7.54 -8.52
CA GLN A 64 -15.12 -8.84 -9.13
C GLN A 64 -16.45 -9.34 -9.69
N VAL A 65 -16.52 -9.56 -10.99
CA VAL A 65 -17.75 -10.08 -11.61
C VAL A 65 -18.10 -11.47 -11.05
N ALA A 66 -17.10 -12.27 -10.73
CA ALA A 66 -17.30 -13.66 -10.34
C ALA A 66 -17.53 -13.84 -8.83
N LEU A 67 -17.34 -12.79 -8.02
CA LEU A 67 -17.37 -12.91 -6.57
C LEU A 67 -18.23 -11.82 -5.95
N ARG A 68 -18.84 -12.13 -4.82
CA ARG A 68 -19.67 -11.16 -4.11
C ARG A 68 -18.86 -10.00 -3.55
N GLY A 69 -17.67 -10.29 -3.02
CA GLY A 69 -16.81 -9.29 -2.43
C GLY A 69 -15.73 -8.80 -3.39
N ASP A 70 -15.30 -7.56 -3.20
CA ASP A 70 -14.19 -6.97 -3.95
C ASP A 70 -12.86 -7.59 -3.53
N PHE A 71 -11.82 -7.43 -4.36
CA PHE A 71 -10.45 -7.60 -3.89
C PHE A 71 -9.99 -6.29 -3.25
N ALA A 72 -9.35 -6.40 -2.08
CA ALA A 72 -8.62 -5.29 -1.48
C ALA A 72 -7.17 -5.45 -1.92
N ARG A 73 -6.70 -4.60 -2.85
CA ARG A 73 -5.36 -4.72 -3.43
C ARG A 73 -4.43 -3.68 -2.84
N ILE A 74 -3.37 -4.15 -2.20
CA ILE A 74 -2.28 -3.29 -1.76
C ILE A 74 -1.42 -3.01 -2.98
N SER A 75 -1.53 -1.78 -3.50
CA SER A 75 -0.82 -1.37 -4.72
C SER A 75 0.59 -0.88 -4.43
N TYR A 76 0.76 -0.15 -3.32
CA TYR A 76 2.06 0.31 -2.83
C TYR A 76 2.08 0.23 -1.32
N PHE A 77 3.22 -0.12 -0.76
CA PHE A 77 3.39 -0.24 0.68
C PHE A 77 4.86 -0.06 1.02
N ALA A 78 5.16 1.01 1.70
CA ALA A 78 6.54 1.33 2.07
C ALA A 78 6.63 1.84 3.49
N VAL A 79 7.68 1.42 4.19
CA VAL A 79 8.04 1.94 5.51
C VAL A 79 9.46 2.45 5.41
N ASP A 80 9.71 3.64 5.96
CA ASP A 80 11.04 4.26 5.96
C ASP A 80 12.06 3.28 6.53
N GLN A 81 13.20 3.13 5.83
CA GLN A 81 14.26 2.20 6.23
C GLN A 81 14.75 2.45 7.66
N GLN A 82 14.81 3.71 8.09
CA GLN A 82 15.26 4.07 9.43
C GLN A 82 14.21 3.80 10.50
N ALA A 83 12.95 3.57 10.09
CA ALA A 83 11.85 3.29 11.01
C ALA A 83 11.40 1.83 10.98
N ARG A 84 12.10 0.96 10.23
CA ARG A 84 11.75 -0.47 10.16
C ARG A 84 11.92 -1.14 11.52
N SER A 85 11.18 -2.23 11.73
CA SER A 85 11.17 -3.01 12.96
C SER A 85 10.53 -2.30 14.15
N LYS A 86 9.78 -1.22 13.91
CA LYS A 86 9.03 -0.50 14.96
C LYS A 86 7.53 -0.80 14.92
N GLY A 87 7.12 -1.80 14.17
CA GLY A 87 5.71 -2.19 14.07
C GLY A 87 4.87 -1.33 13.14
N ILE A 88 5.47 -0.42 12.37
CA ILE A 88 4.74 0.47 11.48
C ILE A 88 4.07 -0.31 10.35
N GLY A 89 4.81 -1.24 9.72
CA GLY A 89 4.27 -2.08 8.67
C GLY A 89 3.11 -2.93 9.16
N LEU A 90 3.24 -3.51 10.34
CA LEU A 90 2.17 -4.30 10.95
C LEU A 90 0.94 -3.44 11.21
N ALA A 91 1.12 -2.22 11.73
CA ALA A 91 0.01 -1.31 12.00
C ALA A 91 -0.75 -0.96 10.72
N LEU A 92 -0.03 -0.67 9.64
CA LEU A 92 -0.65 -0.37 8.34
C LEU A 92 -1.38 -1.59 7.79
N GLU A 93 -0.78 -2.78 7.86
CA GLU A 93 -1.41 -4.01 7.39
C GLU A 93 -2.69 -4.31 8.17
N GLN A 94 -2.67 -4.18 9.49
CA GLN A 94 -3.85 -4.39 10.33
C GLN A 94 -4.96 -3.38 10.01
N TYR A 95 -4.58 -2.16 9.67
CA TYR A 95 -5.56 -1.16 9.24
C TYR A 95 -6.24 -1.57 7.93
N VAL A 96 -5.46 -2.12 7.00
CA VAL A 96 -6.00 -2.65 5.73
C VAL A 96 -6.98 -3.80 6.00
N VAL A 97 -6.63 -4.71 6.91
CA VAL A 97 -7.52 -5.83 7.28
C VAL A 97 -8.85 -5.29 7.79
N LYS A 98 -8.80 -4.26 8.64
CA LYS A 98 -10.00 -3.63 9.18
C LYS A 98 -10.88 -3.03 8.07
N LEU A 99 -10.28 -2.31 7.13
CA LEU A 99 -11.00 -1.73 6.00
C LEU A 99 -11.60 -2.81 5.09
N ALA A 100 -10.84 -3.87 4.83
CA ALA A 100 -11.30 -4.97 3.98
C ALA A 100 -12.49 -5.70 4.61
N LYS A 101 -12.45 -5.92 5.92
CA LYS A 101 -13.56 -6.54 6.66
C LYS A 101 -14.79 -5.65 6.64
N LYS A 102 -14.62 -4.36 6.87
CA LYS A 102 -15.73 -3.40 6.86
C LYS A 102 -16.42 -3.37 5.50
N ARG A 103 -15.65 -3.47 4.42
CA ARG A 103 -16.17 -3.48 3.05
C ARG A 103 -16.61 -4.87 2.59
N LYS A 104 -16.43 -5.88 3.41
CA LYS A 104 -16.79 -7.29 3.10
C LYS A 104 -16.07 -7.80 1.86
N CYS A 105 -14.79 -7.49 1.76
CA CYS A 105 -13.95 -7.97 0.66
C CYS A 105 -13.77 -9.47 0.70
N ASP A 106 -13.59 -10.07 -0.49
CA ASP A 106 -13.29 -11.50 -0.62
C ASP A 106 -11.90 -11.82 -0.09
N ARG A 107 -10.93 -10.95 -0.40
CA ARG A 107 -9.53 -11.16 -0.03
C ARG A 107 -8.74 -9.86 -0.07
N ILE A 108 -7.57 -9.91 0.55
CA ILE A 108 -6.54 -8.89 0.39
C ILE A 108 -5.44 -9.52 -0.46
N GLU A 109 -4.95 -8.80 -1.46
CA GLU A 109 -3.85 -9.26 -2.29
C GLU A 109 -2.76 -8.21 -2.40
N VAL A 110 -1.54 -8.66 -2.62
CA VAL A 110 -0.39 -7.79 -2.86
C VAL A 110 0.55 -8.47 -3.85
N HIS A 111 1.12 -7.69 -4.77
CA HIS A 111 2.14 -8.17 -5.69
C HIS A 111 3.50 -7.70 -5.18
N CYS A 112 4.40 -8.64 -4.95
CA CYS A 112 5.72 -8.35 -4.40
C CYS A 112 6.78 -9.09 -5.20
N HIS A 113 7.76 -8.34 -5.73
CA HIS A 113 8.82 -8.93 -6.54
C HIS A 113 9.54 -10.04 -5.76
N GLU A 114 9.91 -11.13 -6.43
CA GLU A 114 10.52 -12.29 -5.78
C GLU A 114 11.84 -11.98 -5.07
N ARG A 115 12.57 -10.93 -5.49
CA ARG A 115 13.82 -10.52 -4.84
C ARG A 115 13.62 -9.87 -3.47
N ARG A 116 12.40 -9.44 -3.14
CA ARG A 116 12.10 -8.75 -1.87
C ARG A 116 11.79 -9.73 -0.76
N LYS A 117 12.81 -10.49 -0.35
CA LYS A 117 12.66 -11.60 0.60
C LYS A 117 12.13 -11.17 1.97
N ALA A 118 12.57 -10.02 2.47
CA ALA A 118 12.11 -9.52 3.77
C ALA A 118 10.62 -9.18 3.73
N ALA A 119 10.15 -8.59 2.63
CA ALA A 119 8.74 -8.29 2.45
C ALA A 119 7.91 -9.58 2.38
N HIS A 120 8.39 -10.61 1.66
CA HIS A 120 7.72 -11.91 1.61
C HIS A 120 7.57 -12.50 3.01
N ARG A 121 8.62 -12.49 3.81
CA ARG A 121 8.56 -13.03 5.18
C ARG A 121 7.55 -12.25 6.02
N PHE A 122 7.49 -10.93 5.86
CA PHE A 122 6.50 -10.12 6.55
C PHE A 122 5.08 -10.57 6.18
N TYR A 123 4.79 -10.70 4.87
CA TYR A 123 3.46 -11.08 4.41
C TYR A 123 3.09 -12.48 4.86
N TYR A 124 4.01 -13.44 4.79
CA TYR A 124 3.73 -14.80 5.26
C TYR A 124 3.39 -14.83 6.74
N ARG A 125 4.08 -14.03 7.57
CA ARG A 125 3.75 -13.94 9.00
C ARG A 125 2.35 -13.40 9.23
N GLN A 126 1.85 -12.58 8.30
CA GLN A 126 0.49 -12.02 8.41
C GLN A 126 -0.57 -12.94 7.78
N GLY A 127 -0.20 -14.13 7.35
CA GLY A 127 -1.15 -15.11 6.83
C GLY A 127 -1.34 -15.10 5.32
N TYR A 128 -0.55 -14.35 4.58
CA TYR A 128 -0.62 -14.34 3.12
C TYR A 128 0.01 -15.61 2.55
N LYS A 129 -0.56 -16.09 1.43
CA LYS A 129 -0.06 -17.24 0.70
C LYS A 129 0.36 -16.82 -0.69
N GLU A 130 1.36 -17.49 -1.22
CA GLU A 130 1.75 -17.27 -2.60
C GLU A 130 0.69 -17.84 -3.55
N VAL A 131 0.27 -17.03 -4.51
CA VAL A 131 -0.61 -17.46 -5.60
C VAL A 131 0.13 -17.17 -6.91
N PRO A 132 0.52 -18.19 -7.68
CA PRO A 132 1.17 -17.98 -8.97
C PRO A 132 0.10 -17.69 -10.03
N LYS A 133 0.37 -16.97 -11.01
CA LYS A 133 1.46 -16.20 -11.55
C LYS A 133 0.95 -14.83 -11.89
N TYR A 134 1.75 -13.83 -11.69
CA TYR A 134 1.47 -12.47 -12.10
C TYR A 134 2.23 -12.21 -13.40
N LEU A 135 1.53 -11.79 -14.44
CA LEU A 135 2.11 -11.56 -15.76
C LEU A 135 1.96 -10.10 -16.13
N VAL A 136 2.99 -9.50 -16.69
CA VAL A 136 3.02 -8.10 -17.04
C VAL A 136 3.51 -7.93 -18.48
N LYS A 137 2.90 -6.99 -19.21
CA LYS A 137 3.35 -6.62 -20.56
C LYS A 137 3.40 -5.10 -20.63
N PRO A 138 4.56 -4.49 -20.76
CA PRO A 138 4.64 -3.04 -20.96
C PRO A 138 3.92 -2.62 -22.25
N VAL A 139 3.30 -1.45 -22.22
CA VAL A 139 2.52 -0.93 -23.35
C VAL A 139 2.99 0.44 -23.82
N GLY A 140 4.26 0.64 -23.83
CA GLY A 140 4.73 1.94 -24.28
C GLY A 140 6.22 2.08 -24.31
#